data_351f3bda2074ec2189802b8840c85018
#
_entry.id   351f3bda2074ec2189802b8840c85018
#
_cell.length_a   1.000
_cell.length_b   1.000
_cell.length_c   1.000
_cell.angle_alpha   90.00
_cell.angle_beta   90.00
_cell.angle_gamma   90.00
#
_symmetry.space_group_name_H-M   'P 1'
#
loop_
_entity.id
_entity.type
_entity.pdbx_description
1 polymer ?
#
loop_
_entity_poly.entity_id
_entity_poly.type
_entity_poly.pdbx_seq_one_letter_code
_entity_poly.pdbx_strand_id
1 'polypeptide(L)'
;MEKRELGTLGVSGIGLGTLRAFDVTEESDLVTRRQIIENCISAKINFIDSAAAYGAAEKAVGIATEGIRDKFYLATKVRIEGKEAGERQILQSFENFNTGYIDLLQIHNMIDYQTHLPTLERLQDEGKIGMIGVTAMVVEAYPAIMDLMRFGRIDTVQIPYNVVQREVEAELLPLAEELGTGVMVMEPLKKGRFVKELKGEPDLTPLKELGIQTWAQALLAWVVADSRVSITIPATSRPERIAENALAGSLDPMPQELRDYVREETVRLL
;
A
#
# COMPACT_ATOMS: atom_id res chain seq x y z
N MET A 1 9.97 11.79 8.07
CA MET A 1 9.70 11.10 6.79
C MET A 1 9.37 12.15 5.74
N GLU A 2 10.06 12.15 4.63
CA GLU A 2 9.79 13.03 3.50
C GLU A 2 8.47 12.63 2.82
N LYS A 3 7.70 13.63 2.35
CA LYS A 3 6.47 13.37 1.61
C LYS A 3 6.79 13.04 0.16
N ARG A 4 6.07 12.07 -0.38
CA ARG A 4 6.13 11.64 -1.79
C ARG A 4 4.79 11.91 -2.46
N GLU A 5 4.80 12.03 -3.76
CA GLU A 5 3.57 12.21 -4.53
C GLU A 5 2.94 10.84 -4.87
N LEU A 6 1.65 10.69 -4.55
CA LEU A 6 0.81 9.60 -5.02
C LEU A 6 -0.38 10.24 -5.75
N GLY A 7 -0.29 10.37 -7.07
CA GLY A 7 -1.20 11.23 -7.80
C GLY A 7 -1.21 12.65 -7.22
N THR A 8 -2.34 13.11 -6.73
CA THR A 8 -2.50 14.45 -6.10
C THR A 8 -2.23 14.48 -4.60
N LEU A 9 -1.92 13.35 -3.96
CA LEU A 9 -1.75 13.25 -2.51
C LEU A 9 -0.29 13.30 -2.10
N GLY A 10 0.02 14.11 -1.07
CA GLY A 10 1.32 14.10 -0.40
C GLY A 10 1.39 13.03 0.68
N VAL A 11 1.86 11.82 0.32
CA VAL A 11 1.89 10.65 1.21
C VAL A 11 3.25 10.43 1.87
N SER A 12 3.27 9.74 3.01
CA SER A 12 4.48 9.17 3.59
C SER A 12 4.97 8.00 2.72
N GLY A 13 6.29 7.82 2.55
CA GLY A 13 6.84 6.70 1.75
C GLY A 13 6.48 5.29 2.30
N ILE A 14 6.08 5.23 3.58
CA ILE A 14 5.52 4.04 4.24
C ILE A 14 4.08 4.34 4.63
N GLY A 15 3.14 3.50 4.21
CA GLY A 15 1.74 3.51 4.62
C GLY A 15 1.39 2.34 5.52
N LEU A 16 0.13 2.24 5.90
CA LEU A 16 -0.42 1.13 6.67
C LEU A 16 -1.33 0.26 5.78
N GLY A 17 -0.90 -0.99 5.50
CA GLY A 17 -1.77 -2.01 4.95
C GLY A 17 -2.59 -2.71 6.04
N THR A 18 -3.83 -3.10 5.73
CA THR A 18 -4.75 -3.68 6.73
C THR A 18 -5.04 -5.17 6.52
N LEU A 19 -4.59 -5.75 5.41
CA LEU A 19 -4.84 -7.17 5.08
C LEU A 19 -4.46 -8.09 6.26
N ARG A 20 -5.39 -8.91 6.73
CA ARG A 20 -5.29 -9.83 7.88
C ARG A 20 -5.03 -9.13 9.22
N ALA A 21 -4.43 -7.95 9.23
CA ALA A 21 -4.07 -7.24 10.44
C ALA A 21 -5.26 -6.53 11.09
N PHE A 22 -6.25 -6.12 10.30
CA PHE A 22 -7.44 -5.39 10.77
C PHE A 22 -8.75 -6.18 10.62
N ASP A 23 -8.71 -7.45 10.21
CA ASP A 23 -9.90 -8.31 10.18
C ASP A 23 -10.25 -8.78 11.61
N VAL A 24 -10.81 -7.86 12.38
CA VAL A 24 -11.10 -8.04 13.80
C VAL A 24 -12.43 -7.40 14.19
N THR A 25 -13.12 -8.00 15.18
CA THR A 25 -14.41 -7.53 15.70
C THR A 25 -14.44 -7.42 17.22
N GLU A 26 -13.51 -8.09 17.91
CA GLU A 26 -13.45 -8.06 19.38
C GLU A 26 -12.95 -6.71 19.90
N GLU A 27 -13.54 -6.22 20.98
CA GLU A 27 -13.23 -4.90 21.55
C GLU A 27 -11.73 -4.75 21.90
N SER A 28 -11.12 -5.76 22.50
CA SER A 28 -9.70 -5.77 22.85
C SER A 28 -8.80 -5.62 21.63
N ASP A 29 -9.19 -6.23 20.51
CA ASP A 29 -8.48 -6.11 19.26
C ASP A 29 -8.64 -4.72 18.62
N LEU A 30 -9.85 -4.15 18.70
CA LEU A 30 -10.13 -2.79 18.22
C LEU A 30 -9.33 -1.74 19.01
N VAL A 31 -9.15 -1.91 20.31
CA VAL A 31 -8.26 -1.07 21.13
C VAL A 31 -6.82 -1.13 20.60
N THR A 32 -6.33 -2.34 20.28
CA THR A 32 -5.00 -2.51 19.68
C THR A 32 -4.90 -1.82 18.30
N ARG A 33 -5.95 -1.87 17.47
CA ARG A 33 -5.97 -1.18 16.15
C ARG A 33 -5.98 0.33 16.34
N ARG A 34 -6.68 0.85 17.33
CA ARG A 34 -6.61 2.26 17.70
C ARG A 34 -5.17 2.67 18.06
N GLN A 35 -4.48 1.89 18.87
CA GLN A 35 -3.08 2.11 19.22
C GLN A 35 -2.16 2.13 17.97
N ILE A 36 -2.40 1.23 17.00
CA ILE A 36 -1.66 1.22 15.72
C ILE A 36 -1.88 2.55 14.99
N ILE A 37 -3.12 3.02 14.90
CA ILE A 37 -3.46 4.29 14.21
C ILE A 37 -2.79 5.49 14.92
N GLU A 38 -2.82 5.54 16.23
CA GLU A 38 -2.15 6.59 17.02
C GLU A 38 -0.62 6.56 16.82
N ASN A 39 -0.03 5.37 16.76
CA ASN A 39 1.39 5.21 16.44
C ASN A 39 1.71 5.65 15.00
N CYS A 40 0.78 5.46 14.04
CA CYS A 40 0.93 5.99 12.67
C CYS A 40 1.04 7.52 12.68
N ILE A 41 0.18 8.22 13.44
CA ILE A 41 0.26 9.69 13.58
C ILE A 41 1.61 10.09 14.15
N SER A 42 2.05 9.46 15.25
CA SER A 42 3.33 9.72 15.91
C SER A 42 4.52 9.50 14.97
N ALA A 43 4.44 8.49 14.10
CA ALA A 43 5.45 8.13 13.10
C ALA A 43 5.31 8.93 11.78
N LYS A 44 4.33 9.84 11.67
CA LYS A 44 4.00 10.63 10.46
C LYS A 44 3.60 9.77 9.25
N ILE A 45 3.01 8.62 9.49
CA ILE A 45 2.32 7.81 8.48
C ILE A 45 0.92 8.40 8.31
N ASN A 46 0.57 8.77 7.08
CA ASN A 46 -0.68 9.46 6.77
C ASN A 46 -1.55 8.73 5.73
N PHE A 47 -1.27 7.47 5.43
CA PHE A 47 -1.99 6.69 4.41
C PHE A 47 -2.37 5.31 4.95
N ILE A 48 -3.64 4.92 4.78
CA ILE A 48 -4.18 3.61 5.18
C ILE A 48 -4.81 2.96 3.97
N ASP A 49 -4.37 1.73 3.62
CA ASP A 49 -4.93 0.91 2.55
C ASP A 49 -5.72 -0.27 3.10
N SER A 50 -6.98 -0.37 2.70
CA SER A 50 -7.88 -1.49 3.02
C SER A 50 -8.52 -2.08 1.76
N ALA A 51 -9.48 -2.95 1.92
CA ALA A 51 -10.34 -3.46 0.85
C ALA A 51 -11.62 -4.09 1.42
N ALA A 52 -12.72 -3.99 0.69
CA ALA A 52 -13.97 -4.68 1.03
C ALA A 52 -13.80 -6.21 1.18
N ALA A 53 -12.79 -6.78 0.50
CA ALA A 53 -12.46 -8.20 0.57
C ALA A 53 -11.66 -8.62 1.83
N TYR A 54 -11.33 -7.70 2.74
CA TYR A 54 -10.50 -7.98 3.92
C TYR A 54 -11.33 -8.20 5.19
N GLY A 55 -12.52 -8.80 5.08
CA GLY A 55 -13.39 -9.09 6.21
C GLY A 55 -13.88 -7.82 6.92
N ALA A 56 -13.65 -7.71 8.21
CA ALA A 56 -14.06 -6.56 9.02
C ALA A 56 -13.08 -5.36 8.95
N ALA A 57 -12.03 -5.43 8.11
CA ALA A 57 -10.92 -4.47 8.15
C ALA A 57 -11.34 -3.01 7.92
N GLU A 58 -12.24 -2.73 6.96
CA GLU A 58 -12.74 -1.38 6.73
C GLU A 58 -13.47 -0.82 7.96
N LYS A 59 -14.33 -1.64 8.59
CA LYS A 59 -15.05 -1.24 9.80
C LYS A 59 -14.11 -1.02 10.98
N ALA A 60 -13.09 -1.89 11.14
CA ALA A 60 -12.08 -1.71 12.17
C ALA A 60 -11.25 -0.43 11.96
N VAL A 61 -10.95 -0.05 10.71
CA VAL A 61 -10.31 1.23 10.37
C VAL A 61 -11.25 2.40 10.71
N GLY A 62 -12.53 2.33 10.33
CA GLY A 62 -13.52 3.37 10.64
C GLY A 62 -13.60 3.66 12.13
N ILE A 63 -13.69 2.60 12.95
CA ILE A 63 -13.69 2.70 14.43
C ILE A 63 -12.36 3.26 14.94
N ALA A 64 -11.24 2.75 14.45
CA ALA A 64 -9.91 3.15 14.93
C ALA A 64 -9.52 4.58 14.54
N THR A 65 -10.14 5.15 13.50
CA THR A 65 -9.89 6.53 13.04
C THR A 65 -10.97 7.53 13.51
N GLU A 66 -11.94 7.10 14.30
CA GLU A 66 -12.98 8.00 14.80
C GLU A 66 -12.40 9.21 15.52
N GLY A 67 -12.86 10.42 15.13
CA GLY A 67 -12.39 11.70 15.65
C GLY A 67 -11.02 12.17 15.12
N ILE A 68 -10.34 11.36 14.30
CA ILE A 68 -9.01 11.69 13.73
C ILE A 68 -8.90 11.29 12.24
N ARG A 69 -10.04 11.08 11.56
CA ARG A 69 -10.12 10.69 10.16
C ARG A 69 -9.35 11.63 9.22
N ASP A 70 -9.36 12.91 9.53
CA ASP A 70 -8.70 13.98 8.78
C ASP A 70 -7.17 13.90 8.78
N LYS A 71 -6.57 13.07 9.63
CA LYS A 71 -5.11 12.83 9.67
C LYS A 71 -4.63 11.85 8.62
N PHE A 72 -5.56 11.17 7.94
CA PHE A 72 -5.22 10.06 7.02
C PHE A 72 -5.89 10.22 5.67
N TYR A 73 -5.17 9.85 4.62
CA TYR A 73 -5.74 9.44 3.35
C TYR A 73 -6.19 7.99 3.45
N LEU A 74 -7.44 7.70 3.08
CA LEU A 74 -8.00 6.35 3.08
C LEU A 74 -8.12 5.81 1.67
N ALA A 75 -7.61 4.60 1.47
CA ALA A 75 -7.76 3.84 0.26
C ALA A 75 -8.55 2.54 0.51
N THR A 76 -9.42 2.19 -0.42
CA THR A 76 -10.06 0.87 -0.46
C THR A 76 -10.28 0.37 -1.88
N LYS A 77 -10.95 -0.79 -2.03
CA LYS A 77 -11.04 -1.49 -3.30
C LYS A 77 -12.39 -2.17 -3.49
N VAL A 78 -12.97 -2.02 -4.69
CA VAL A 78 -14.11 -2.84 -5.12
C VAL A 78 -13.63 -4.17 -5.70
N ARG A 79 -14.26 -5.30 -5.31
CA ARG A 79 -13.90 -6.65 -5.74
C ARG A 79 -15.14 -7.53 -5.85
N ILE A 80 -15.92 -7.34 -6.88
CA ILE A 80 -17.10 -8.15 -7.17
C ILE A 80 -17.44 -7.97 -8.65
N GLU A 81 -18.09 -8.91 -9.28
CA GLU A 81 -18.59 -8.76 -10.65
C GLU A 81 -19.98 -8.08 -10.68
N GLY A 82 -20.23 -7.30 -11.72
CA GLY A 82 -21.52 -6.65 -11.99
C GLY A 82 -21.68 -5.27 -11.34
N LYS A 83 -22.32 -4.37 -12.08
CA LYS A 83 -22.45 -2.95 -11.73
C LYS A 83 -23.15 -2.73 -10.40
N GLU A 84 -24.37 -3.26 -10.25
CA GLU A 84 -25.18 -3.04 -9.03
C GLU A 84 -24.53 -3.66 -7.79
N ALA A 85 -23.84 -4.80 -7.95
CA ALA A 85 -23.11 -5.42 -6.86
C ALA A 85 -21.91 -4.57 -6.45
N GLY A 86 -21.17 -4.03 -7.43
CA GLY A 86 -20.06 -3.11 -7.20
C GLY A 86 -20.51 -1.83 -6.50
N GLU A 87 -21.57 -1.20 -6.96
CA GLU A 87 -22.13 0.01 -6.33
C GLU A 87 -22.55 -0.25 -4.88
N ARG A 88 -23.20 -1.37 -4.59
CA ARG A 88 -23.54 -1.76 -3.20
C ARG A 88 -22.29 -1.99 -2.35
N GLN A 89 -21.26 -2.66 -2.88
CA GLN A 89 -20.01 -2.88 -2.15
C GLN A 89 -19.29 -1.56 -1.85
N ILE A 90 -19.26 -0.63 -2.79
CA ILE A 90 -18.67 0.71 -2.59
C ILE A 90 -19.45 1.49 -1.52
N LEU A 91 -20.78 1.48 -1.56
CA LEU A 91 -21.60 2.11 -0.52
C LEU A 91 -21.30 1.53 0.86
N GLN A 92 -21.17 0.20 0.96
CA GLN A 92 -20.81 -0.45 2.21
C GLN A 92 -19.41 -0.02 2.71
N SER A 93 -18.45 0.25 1.81
CA SER A 93 -17.13 0.77 2.21
C SER A 93 -17.24 2.16 2.84
N PHE A 94 -18.07 3.06 2.31
CA PHE A 94 -18.35 4.36 2.93
C PHE A 94 -18.94 4.22 4.34
N GLU A 95 -19.91 3.32 4.50
CA GLU A 95 -20.52 3.01 5.80
C GLU A 95 -19.50 2.42 6.78
N ASN A 96 -18.72 1.45 6.34
CA ASN A 96 -17.69 0.79 7.16
C ASN A 96 -16.64 1.78 7.67
N PHE A 97 -16.16 2.68 6.82
CA PHE A 97 -15.22 3.73 7.21
C PHE A 97 -15.87 4.89 7.98
N ASN A 98 -17.19 4.94 8.06
CA ASN A 98 -17.95 6.05 8.64
C ASN A 98 -17.51 7.40 8.03
N THR A 99 -17.48 7.50 6.71
CA THR A 99 -17.00 8.69 5.99
C THR A 99 -17.87 9.01 4.78
N GLY A 100 -17.94 10.29 4.43
CA GLY A 100 -18.58 10.75 3.19
C GLY A 100 -17.63 10.86 2.00
N TYR A 101 -16.31 10.58 2.20
CA TYR A 101 -15.29 10.75 1.19
C TYR A 101 -14.18 9.70 1.34
N ILE A 102 -13.76 9.10 0.23
CA ILE A 102 -12.64 8.16 0.15
C ILE A 102 -11.57 8.76 -0.77
N ASP A 103 -10.34 8.87 -0.28
CA ASP A 103 -9.24 9.53 -1.00
C ASP A 103 -8.80 8.75 -2.24
N LEU A 104 -8.82 7.42 -2.19
CA LEU A 104 -8.48 6.54 -3.31
C LEU A 104 -9.39 5.31 -3.35
N LEU A 105 -10.14 5.13 -4.41
CA LEU A 105 -10.93 3.92 -4.67
C LEU A 105 -10.33 3.13 -5.82
N GLN A 106 -10.02 1.85 -5.58
CA GLN A 106 -9.31 1.01 -6.52
C GLN A 106 -10.18 -0.15 -7.03
N ILE A 107 -9.91 -0.62 -8.24
CA ILE A 107 -10.47 -1.88 -8.76
C ILE A 107 -9.50 -3.01 -8.40
N HIS A 108 -9.96 -3.93 -7.56
CA HIS A 108 -9.13 -4.97 -6.95
C HIS A 108 -8.79 -6.09 -7.94
N ASN A 109 -7.50 -6.29 -8.23
CA ASN A 109 -7.01 -7.32 -9.16
C ASN A 109 -7.65 -7.25 -10.55
N MET A 110 -7.96 -6.05 -11.03
CA MET A 110 -8.61 -5.81 -12.34
C MET A 110 -9.95 -6.55 -12.52
N ILE A 111 -10.58 -7.03 -11.44
CA ILE A 111 -11.85 -7.77 -11.53
C ILE A 111 -12.92 -6.85 -12.05
N ASP A 112 -13.51 -7.25 -13.18
CA ASP A 112 -14.61 -6.54 -13.89
C ASP A 112 -14.34 -5.03 -14.05
N TYR A 113 -13.07 -4.67 -14.34
CA TYR A 113 -12.65 -3.27 -14.36
C TYR A 113 -13.40 -2.43 -15.41
N GLN A 114 -13.81 -3.03 -16.53
CA GLN A 114 -14.56 -2.34 -17.58
C GLN A 114 -15.94 -1.91 -17.10
N THR A 115 -16.57 -2.69 -16.21
CA THR A 115 -17.88 -2.39 -15.61
C THR A 115 -17.74 -1.36 -14.48
N HIS A 116 -16.68 -1.46 -13.67
CA HIS A 116 -16.54 -0.60 -12.50
C HIS A 116 -15.96 0.78 -12.81
N LEU A 117 -15.08 0.89 -13.80
CA LEU A 117 -14.39 2.15 -14.10
C LEU A 117 -15.35 3.32 -14.36
N PRO A 118 -16.45 3.19 -15.15
CA PRO A 118 -17.42 4.27 -15.30
C PRO A 118 -18.13 4.66 -14.00
N THR A 119 -18.30 3.71 -13.06
CA THR A 119 -18.86 4.00 -11.73
C THR A 119 -17.89 4.83 -10.88
N LEU A 120 -16.59 4.48 -10.91
CA LEU A 120 -15.56 5.23 -10.19
C LEU A 120 -15.40 6.64 -10.76
N GLU A 121 -15.37 6.78 -12.09
CA GLU A 121 -15.32 8.09 -12.78
C GLU A 121 -16.49 8.99 -12.35
N ARG A 122 -17.72 8.46 -12.36
CA ARG A 122 -18.88 9.20 -11.87
C ARG A 122 -18.76 9.62 -10.41
N LEU A 123 -18.26 8.74 -9.52
CA LEU A 123 -18.06 9.06 -8.11
C LEU A 123 -16.96 10.12 -7.90
N GLN A 124 -15.95 10.14 -8.76
CA GLN A 124 -14.91 11.17 -8.77
C GLN A 124 -15.49 12.52 -9.21
N ASP A 125 -16.28 12.55 -10.28
CA ASP A 125 -17.00 13.75 -10.76
C ASP A 125 -17.97 14.31 -9.70
N GLU A 126 -18.62 13.42 -8.94
CA GLU A 126 -19.50 13.78 -7.82
C GLU A 126 -18.73 14.26 -6.58
N GLY A 127 -17.39 14.21 -6.57
CA GLY A 127 -16.55 14.56 -5.42
C GLY A 127 -16.70 13.62 -4.24
N LYS A 128 -17.10 12.36 -4.47
CA LYS A 128 -17.23 11.31 -3.45
C LYS A 128 -15.90 10.56 -3.23
N ILE A 129 -15.10 10.48 -4.28
CA ILE A 129 -13.75 9.92 -4.21
C ILE A 129 -12.75 10.91 -4.81
N GLY A 130 -11.51 10.84 -4.34
CA GLY A 130 -10.43 11.72 -4.82
C GLY A 130 -9.77 11.18 -6.07
N MET A 131 -9.34 9.93 -6.03
CA MET A 131 -8.57 9.29 -7.08
C MET A 131 -9.11 7.91 -7.42
N ILE A 132 -8.83 7.49 -8.65
CA ILE A 132 -9.12 6.15 -9.18
C ILE A 132 -7.82 5.36 -9.28
N GLY A 133 -7.83 4.11 -8.81
CA GLY A 133 -6.70 3.21 -8.97
C GLY A 133 -7.10 1.80 -9.41
N VAL A 134 -6.08 1.03 -9.75
CA VAL A 134 -6.23 -0.40 -10.00
C VAL A 134 -5.17 -1.19 -9.27
N THR A 135 -5.45 -2.46 -8.97
CA THR A 135 -4.45 -3.36 -8.40
C THR A 135 -4.27 -4.61 -9.26
N ALA A 136 -3.10 -5.19 -9.27
CA ALA A 136 -2.86 -6.51 -9.87
C ALA A 136 -1.82 -7.29 -9.08
N MET A 137 -2.07 -8.62 -8.97
CA MET A 137 -1.14 -9.58 -8.35
C MET A 137 -0.27 -10.31 -9.37
N VAL A 138 -0.63 -10.25 -10.65
CA VAL A 138 -0.06 -11.07 -11.72
C VAL A 138 0.32 -10.20 -12.91
N VAL A 139 1.41 -10.58 -13.58
CA VAL A 139 1.99 -9.82 -14.71
C VAL A 139 1.09 -9.78 -15.95
N GLU A 140 0.23 -10.77 -16.10
CA GLU A 140 -0.73 -10.86 -17.22
C GLU A 140 -1.72 -9.68 -17.25
N ALA A 141 -1.93 -8.99 -16.12
CA ALA A 141 -2.77 -7.80 -16.04
C ALA A 141 -2.03 -6.52 -16.46
N TYR A 142 -0.70 -6.50 -16.51
CA TYR A 142 0.08 -5.29 -16.75
C TYR A 142 -0.22 -4.61 -18.10
N PRO A 143 -0.38 -5.32 -19.22
CA PRO A 143 -0.74 -4.65 -20.47
C PRO A 143 -2.03 -3.82 -20.38
N ALA A 144 -3.09 -4.36 -19.78
CA ALA A 144 -4.35 -3.64 -19.60
C ALA A 144 -4.20 -2.45 -18.63
N ILE A 145 -3.38 -2.59 -17.57
CA ILE A 145 -3.07 -1.48 -16.65
C ILE A 145 -2.31 -0.37 -17.39
N MET A 146 -1.30 -0.70 -18.16
CA MET A 146 -0.53 0.27 -18.93
C MET A 146 -1.39 1.00 -19.98
N ASP A 147 -2.38 0.33 -20.56
CA ASP A 147 -3.34 1.00 -21.44
C ASP A 147 -4.23 1.99 -20.66
N LEU A 148 -4.72 1.63 -19.47
CA LEU A 148 -5.47 2.55 -18.60
C LEU A 148 -4.63 3.77 -18.19
N MET A 149 -3.33 3.58 -17.91
CA MET A 149 -2.39 4.67 -17.63
C MET A 149 -2.24 5.60 -18.84
N ARG A 150 -1.98 5.05 -20.05
CA ARG A 150 -1.85 5.83 -21.29
C ARG A 150 -3.10 6.63 -21.65
N PHE A 151 -4.28 6.09 -21.34
CA PHE A 151 -5.56 6.77 -21.56
C PHE A 151 -5.93 7.74 -20.42
N GLY A 152 -5.12 7.89 -19.39
CA GLY A 152 -5.37 8.78 -18.26
C GLY A 152 -6.63 8.41 -17.47
N ARG A 153 -6.98 7.11 -17.41
CA ARG A 153 -8.19 6.64 -16.73
C ARG A 153 -7.98 6.23 -15.28
N ILE A 154 -6.72 6.19 -14.84
CA ILE A 154 -6.34 5.86 -13.47
C ILE A 154 -5.24 6.81 -12.99
N ASP A 155 -5.31 7.17 -11.72
CA ASP A 155 -4.32 8.02 -11.04
C ASP A 155 -3.22 7.19 -10.39
N THR A 156 -3.53 5.95 -10.01
CA THR A 156 -2.61 5.09 -9.26
C THR A 156 -2.67 3.63 -9.69
N VAL A 157 -1.54 2.94 -9.50
CA VAL A 157 -1.45 1.48 -9.65
C VAL A 157 -0.87 0.84 -8.38
N GLN A 158 -1.47 -0.27 -7.92
CA GLN A 158 -0.98 -1.03 -6.78
C GLN A 158 -0.52 -2.43 -7.22
N ILE A 159 0.76 -2.72 -7.03
CA ILE A 159 1.45 -3.89 -7.57
C ILE A 159 2.38 -4.54 -6.55
N PRO A 160 2.68 -5.85 -6.66
CA PRO A 160 3.77 -6.47 -5.92
C PRO A 160 5.11 -5.94 -6.43
N TYR A 161 5.97 -5.51 -5.52
CA TYR A 161 7.36 -5.18 -5.82
C TYR A 161 8.23 -5.44 -4.58
N ASN A 162 9.26 -6.24 -4.74
CA ASN A 162 10.18 -6.61 -3.67
C ASN A 162 11.46 -7.21 -4.27
N VAL A 163 12.41 -7.55 -3.44
CA VAL A 163 13.74 -8.05 -3.83
C VAL A 163 13.74 -9.26 -4.77
N VAL A 164 12.61 -9.99 -4.88
CA VAL A 164 12.45 -11.18 -5.75
C VAL A 164 11.51 -10.90 -6.93
N GLN A 165 10.40 -10.22 -6.69
CA GLN A 165 9.41 -9.86 -7.73
C GLN A 165 9.72 -8.48 -8.27
N ARG A 166 10.36 -8.42 -9.44
CA ARG A 166 10.90 -7.21 -10.06
C ARG A 166 10.42 -6.95 -11.48
N GLU A 167 9.45 -7.72 -11.94
CA GLU A 167 8.94 -7.66 -13.32
C GLU A 167 8.43 -6.26 -13.70
N VAL A 168 7.96 -5.49 -12.72
CA VAL A 168 7.48 -4.12 -12.91
C VAL A 168 8.56 -3.13 -13.34
N GLU A 169 9.84 -3.43 -13.09
CA GLU A 169 10.96 -2.56 -13.43
C GLU A 169 11.16 -2.39 -14.94
N ALA A 170 10.73 -3.39 -15.73
CA ALA A 170 10.97 -3.40 -17.17
C ALA A 170 10.15 -2.37 -17.93
N GLU A 171 8.85 -2.26 -17.65
CA GLU A 171 7.94 -1.41 -18.42
C GLU A 171 7.00 -0.58 -17.55
N LEU A 172 6.41 -1.16 -16.50
CA LEU A 172 5.36 -0.50 -15.72
C LEU A 172 5.87 0.68 -14.92
N LEU A 173 6.98 0.54 -14.18
CA LEU A 173 7.57 1.64 -13.43
C LEU A 173 8.08 2.78 -14.33
N PRO A 174 8.79 2.52 -15.45
CA PRO A 174 9.14 3.58 -16.41
C PRO A 174 7.93 4.31 -16.95
N LEU A 175 6.87 3.60 -17.33
CA LEU A 175 5.64 4.23 -17.85
C LEU A 175 4.92 5.04 -16.77
N ALA A 176 4.89 4.55 -15.53
CA ALA A 176 4.28 5.27 -14.41
C ALA A 176 5.01 6.61 -14.16
N GLU A 177 6.33 6.61 -14.19
CA GLU A 177 7.15 7.82 -14.06
C GLU A 177 6.91 8.80 -15.22
N GLU A 178 6.87 8.31 -16.46
CA GLU A 178 6.59 9.12 -17.65
C GLU A 178 5.23 9.82 -17.60
N LEU A 179 4.20 9.09 -17.13
CA LEU A 179 2.82 9.58 -17.12
C LEU A 179 2.40 10.23 -15.78
N GLY A 180 3.26 10.23 -14.77
CA GLY A 180 2.94 10.74 -13.43
C GLY A 180 1.92 9.89 -12.69
N THR A 181 1.77 8.60 -13.04
CA THR A 181 0.89 7.66 -12.33
C THR A 181 1.51 7.25 -11.00
N GLY A 182 0.78 7.41 -9.90
CA GLY A 182 1.26 7.05 -8.56
C GLY A 182 1.43 5.53 -8.40
N VAL A 183 2.56 5.10 -7.83
CA VAL A 183 2.86 3.67 -7.63
C VAL A 183 2.79 3.29 -6.16
N MET A 184 1.87 2.40 -5.84
CA MET A 184 1.74 1.77 -4.52
C MET A 184 2.33 0.36 -4.56
N VAL A 185 3.21 0.04 -3.62
CA VAL A 185 3.82 -1.28 -3.52
C VAL A 185 3.17 -2.11 -2.43
N MET A 186 2.57 -3.22 -2.84
CA MET A 186 2.10 -4.28 -1.94
C MET A 186 3.10 -5.44 -1.85
N GLU A 187 2.97 -6.26 -0.82
CA GLU A 187 3.84 -7.42 -0.54
C GLU A 187 5.36 -7.10 -0.46
N PRO A 188 5.80 -5.97 0.11
CA PRO A 188 7.22 -5.65 0.20
C PRO A 188 8.02 -6.70 0.98
N LEU A 189 7.38 -7.36 1.95
CA LEU A 189 7.95 -8.42 2.80
C LEU A 189 7.43 -9.81 2.43
N LYS A 190 6.75 -9.97 1.28
CA LYS A 190 6.13 -11.24 0.82
C LYS A 190 5.30 -11.91 1.93
N LYS A 191 4.35 -11.16 2.53
CA LYS A 191 3.52 -11.62 3.68
C LYS A 191 4.34 -12.06 4.89
N GLY A 192 5.52 -11.49 5.07
CA GLY A 192 6.45 -11.79 6.15
C GLY A 192 7.42 -12.95 5.88
N ARG A 193 7.36 -13.60 4.72
CA ARG A 193 8.25 -14.71 4.35
C ARG A 193 9.72 -14.28 4.36
N PHE A 194 10.04 -13.12 3.82
CA PHE A 194 11.41 -12.60 3.75
C PHE A 194 12.01 -12.19 5.12
N VAL A 195 11.27 -12.40 6.20
CA VAL A 195 11.73 -12.16 7.57
C VAL A 195 11.64 -13.43 8.42
N LYS A 196 10.61 -14.26 8.21
CA LYS A 196 10.30 -15.40 9.07
C LYS A 196 10.78 -16.74 8.54
N GLU A 197 10.94 -16.85 7.20
CA GLU A 197 11.24 -18.13 6.53
C GLU A 197 12.69 -18.18 5.99
N LEU A 198 13.55 -17.24 6.41
CA LEU A 198 14.97 -17.26 6.04
C LEU A 198 15.69 -18.42 6.75
N LYS A 199 16.60 -19.09 6.03
CA LYS A 199 17.44 -20.20 6.52
C LYS A 199 18.72 -19.69 7.20
N GLY A 200 18.61 -18.66 8.01
CA GLY A 200 19.71 -18.04 8.74
C GLY A 200 19.42 -16.59 9.06
N GLU A 201 20.30 -15.97 9.84
CA GLU A 201 20.22 -14.55 10.13
C GLU A 201 20.91 -13.75 9.03
N PRO A 202 20.24 -12.74 8.45
CA PRO A 202 20.88 -11.85 7.47
C PRO A 202 21.91 -10.96 8.15
N ASP A 203 23.03 -10.72 7.48
CA ASP A 203 24.06 -9.83 8.00
C ASP A 203 23.66 -8.35 7.78
N LEU A 204 23.44 -7.64 8.89
CA LEU A 204 23.12 -6.21 8.89
C LEU A 204 24.36 -5.30 8.87
N THR A 205 25.57 -5.86 8.95
CA THR A 205 26.81 -5.08 9.07
C THR A 205 26.98 -4.04 7.95
N PRO A 206 26.75 -4.36 6.65
CA PRO A 206 26.88 -3.38 5.57
C PRO A 206 25.83 -2.25 5.61
N LEU A 207 24.73 -2.46 6.36
CA LEU A 207 23.59 -1.55 6.39
C LEU A 207 23.59 -0.61 7.61
N LYS A 208 24.56 -0.75 8.52
CA LYS A 208 24.62 0.01 9.78
C LYS A 208 24.76 1.51 9.58
N GLU A 209 25.52 1.94 8.60
CA GLU A 209 25.73 3.37 8.31
C GLU A 209 24.45 4.07 7.84
N LEU A 210 23.51 3.32 7.22
CA LEU A 210 22.17 3.81 6.89
C LEU A 210 21.22 3.85 8.09
N GLY A 211 21.63 3.38 9.27
CA GLY A 211 20.78 3.30 10.46
C GLY A 211 19.78 2.14 10.46
N ILE A 212 19.93 1.16 9.56
CA ILE A 212 19.08 -0.03 9.48
C ILE A 212 19.39 -0.98 10.63
N GLN A 213 18.36 -1.36 11.38
CA GLN A 213 18.46 -2.17 12.60
C GLN A 213 17.83 -3.56 12.44
N THR A 214 16.93 -3.74 11.48
CA THR A 214 16.25 -5.02 11.23
C THR A 214 16.19 -5.33 9.73
N TRP A 215 16.06 -6.63 9.40
CA TRP A 215 15.91 -7.04 8.01
C TRP A 215 14.62 -6.53 7.36
N ALA A 216 13.54 -6.40 8.16
CA ALA A 216 12.31 -5.80 7.68
C ALA A 216 12.52 -4.35 7.23
N GLN A 217 13.30 -3.57 7.99
CA GLN A 217 13.67 -2.20 7.58
C GLN A 217 14.52 -2.19 6.30
N ALA A 218 15.48 -3.12 6.16
CA ALA A 218 16.28 -3.24 4.95
C ALA A 218 15.43 -3.50 3.71
N LEU A 219 14.47 -4.41 3.81
CA LEU A 219 13.55 -4.74 2.71
C LEU A 219 12.60 -3.60 2.37
N LEU A 220 12.09 -2.87 3.36
CA LEU A 220 11.25 -1.70 3.12
C LEU A 220 12.06 -0.54 2.54
N ALA A 221 13.25 -0.28 3.06
CA ALA A 221 14.17 0.73 2.53
C ALA A 221 14.58 0.40 1.08
N TRP A 222 14.78 -0.88 0.76
CA TRP A 222 15.04 -1.34 -0.59
C TRP A 222 13.93 -0.94 -1.58
N VAL A 223 12.66 -1.10 -1.18
CA VAL A 223 11.51 -0.73 -2.01
C VAL A 223 11.43 0.78 -2.20
N VAL A 224 11.50 1.55 -1.10
CA VAL A 224 11.36 3.01 -1.17
C VAL A 224 12.60 3.72 -1.71
N ALA A 225 13.72 3.03 -1.88
CA ALA A 225 14.89 3.57 -2.56
C ALA A 225 14.66 3.75 -4.07
N ASP A 226 13.68 3.07 -4.67
CA ASP A 226 13.26 3.34 -6.04
C ASP A 226 12.40 4.61 -6.07
N SER A 227 12.89 5.66 -6.73
CA SER A 227 12.22 6.97 -6.79
C SER A 227 10.86 6.92 -7.48
N ARG A 228 10.61 5.91 -8.32
CA ARG A 228 9.35 5.69 -9.03
C ARG A 228 8.25 5.13 -8.12
N VAL A 229 8.62 4.64 -6.92
CA VAL A 229 7.67 4.16 -5.92
C VAL A 229 7.18 5.32 -5.06
N SER A 230 5.88 5.58 -5.06
CA SER A 230 5.26 6.61 -4.21
C SER A 230 5.15 6.16 -2.76
N ILE A 231 4.69 4.94 -2.54
CA ILE A 231 4.43 4.41 -1.20
C ILE A 231 4.50 2.89 -1.17
N THR A 232 4.96 2.31 -0.06
CA THR A 232 4.76 0.89 0.24
C THR A 232 3.89 0.71 1.48
N ILE A 233 3.05 -0.34 1.49
CA ILE A 233 1.98 -0.55 2.47
C ILE A 233 2.13 -1.86 3.26
N PRO A 234 3.18 -2.00 4.09
CA PRO A 234 3.30 -3.15 4.98
C PRO A 234 2.13 -3.21 5.97
N ALA A 235 1.58 -4.41 6.19
CA ALA A 235 0.55 -4.65 7.18
C ALA A 235 1.14 -5.16 8.50
N THR A 236 0.60 -4.71 9.62
CA THR A 236 0.98 -5.21 10.95
C THR A 236 -0.19 -5.18 11.93
N SER A 237 -0.24 -6.19 12.80
CA SER A 237 -1.14 -6.24 13.97
C SER A 237 -0.43 -5.82 15.27
N ARG A 238 0.84 -5.37 15.20
CA ARG A 238 1.66 -5.02 16.34
C ARG A 238 1.96 -3.52 16.35
N PRO A 239 1.50 -2.77 17.37
CA PRO A 239 1.72 -1.32 17.47
C PRO A 239 3.21 -0.90 17.39
N GLU A 240 4.11 -1.69 18.00
CA GLU A 240 5.54 -1.41 18.03
C GLU A 240 6.21 -1.45 16.65
N ARG A 241 5.65 -2.21 15.70
CA ARG A 241 6.18 -2.30 14.33
C ARG A 241 5.96 -1.04 13.50
N ILE A 242 5.06 -0.15 13.91
CA ILE A 242 4.79 1.08 13.17
C ILE A 242 6.03 1.98 13.14
N ALA A 243 6.65 2.21 14.28
CA ALA A 243 7.89 3.02 14.35
C ALA A 243 9.05 2.36 13.59
N GLU A 244 9.17 1.03 13.68
CA GLU A 244 10.17 0.26 12.95
C GLU A 244 10.00 0.40 11.43
N ASN A 245 8.78 0.22 10.92
CA ASN A 245 8.50 0.35 9.49
C ASN A 245 8.70 1.80 9.00
N ALA A 246 8.23 2.79 9.79
CA ALA A 246 8.34 4.21 9.45
C ALA A 246 9.79 4.68 9.31
N LEU A 247 10.71 4.10 10.10
CA LEU A 247 12.14 4.43 10.02
C LEU A 247 12.68 4.16 8.62
N ALA A 248 12.29 3.06 7.97
CA ALA A 248 12.72 2.73 6.61
C ALA A 248 12.38 3.83 5.58
N GLY A 249 11.25 4.52 5.75
CA GLY A 249 10.85 5.65 4.89
C GLY A 249 11.48 6.99 5.28
N SER A 250 12.32 7.03 6.32
CA SER A 250 12.98 8.24 6.83
C SER A 250 14.50 8.20 6.64
N LEU A 251 15.03 7.08 6.14
CA LEU A 251 16.44 6.90 5.84
C LEU A 251 16.79 7.63 4.53
N ASP A 252 18.07 7.94 4.36
CA ASP A 252 18.60 8.34 3.06
C ASP A 252 18.36 7.21 2.02
N PRO A 253 18.16 7.54 0.75
CA PRO A 253 17.95 6.54 -0.28
C PRO A 253 19.08 5.51 -0.31
N MET A 254 18.73 4.23 -0.25
CA MET A 254 19.69 3.13 -0.25
C MET A 254 20.48 3.12 -1.57
N PRO A 255 21.83 3.23 -1.56
CA PRO A 255 22.65 3.13 -2.76
C PRO A 255 22.46 1.79 -3.48
N GLN A 256 22.69 1.79 -4.81
CA GLN A 256 22.48 0.59 -5.63
C GLN A 256 23.27 -0.63 -5.15
N GLU A 257 24.51 -0.45 -4.70
CA GLU A 257 25.34 -1.52 -4.16
C GLU A 257 24.70 -2.20 -2.95
N LEU A 258 24.09 -1.41 -2.05
CA LEU A 258 23.38 -1.95 -0.89
C LEU A 258 22.03 -2.55 -1.25
N ARG A 259 21.34 -2.02 -2.29
CA ARG A 259 20.15 -2.67 -2.85
C ARG A 259 20.50 -4.05 -3.42
N ASP A 260 21.59 -4.17 -4.14
CA ASP A 260 22.06 -5.44 -4.68
C ASP A 260 22.42 -6.41 -3.56
N TYR A 261 23.13 -5.94 -2.53
CA TYR A 261 23.42 -6.71 -1.32
C TYR A 261 22.17 -7.25 -0.63
N VAL A 262 21.18 -6.40 -0.34
CA VAL A 262 19.93 -6.82 0.32
C VAL A 262 19.20 -7.87 -0.51
N ARG A 263 19.19 -7.72 -1.82
CA ARG A 263 18.59 -8.70 -2.74
C ARG A 263 19.33 -10.04 -2.68
N GLU A 264 20.64 -10.02 -2.86
CA GLU A 264 21.48 -11.24 -2.89
C GLU A 264 21.42 -11.98 -1.56
N GLU A 265 21.52 -11.26 -0.44
CA GLU A 265 21.44 -11.84 0.89
C GLU A 265 20.07 -12.46 1.16
N THR A 266 18.97 -11.79 0.74
CA THR A 266 17.63 -12.37 0.85
C THR A 266 17.51 -13.65 0.04
N VAL A 267 17.96 -13.65 -1.23
CA VAL A 267 17.88 -14.81 -2.12
C VAL A 267 18.75 -15.95 -1.60
N ARG A 268 19.94 -15.66 -1.06
CA ARG A 268 20.84 -16.66 -0.47
C ARG A 268 20.21 -17.40 0.71
N LEU A 269 19.36 -16.69 1.49
CA LEU A 269 18.75 -17.22 2.70
C LEU A 269 17.36 -17.84 2.48
N LEU A 270 16.75 -17.70 1.32
CA LEU A 270 15.48 -18.36 0.97
C LEU A 270 15.67 -19.80 0.57
#